data_3b67b43b007a7abf4a119fb65e9c3062
#
_entry.id   3b67b43b007a7abf4a119fb65e9c3062
#
_cell.length_a   1.000
_cell.length_b   1.000
_cell.length_c   1.000
_cell.angle_alpha   90.00
_cell.angle_beta   90.00
_cell.angle_gamma   90.00
#
_symmetry.space_group_name_H-M   'P 1'
#
loop_
_entity.id
_entity.type
_entity.pdbx_description
1 polymer ?
#
loop_
_entity_poly.entity_id
_entity_poly.type
_entity_poly.pdbx_seq_one_letter_code
_entity_poly.pdbx_strand_id
1 'polypeptide(L)'
;MAFAALSTVIAVFESIISYYMDTLGWSRKKTVLINIPLMTVLSTPAVLGYNIWKWFQPMGAGSSIMDLEDFLVSYNILPLGGLVFVLFCTRKNGWGWHAFCDEVNQGEGKKFPLWLRGYMTYVLPLIIVVIYLKGYYAVSYTHLRAHETL
;
A
#
# COMPACT_ATOMS: atom_id res chain seq x y z
N MET A 1 7.87 -14.68 -15.64
CA MET A 1 7.94 -13.41 -14.86
C MET A 1 7.09 -12.30 -15.50
N ALA A 2 7.26 -11.94 -16.80
CA ALA A 2 6.53 -10.84 -17.44
C ALA A 2 4.99 -10.97 -17.41
N PHE A 3 4.44 -12.16 -17.66
CA PHE A 3 2.98 -12.37 -17.62
C PHE A 3 2.39 -12.21 -16.22
N ALA A 4 3.12 -12.63 -15.17
CA ALA A 4 2.67 -12.44 -13.80
C ALA A 4 2.64 -10.94 -13.42
N ALA A 5 3.66 -10.19 -13.81
CA ALA A 5 3.70 -8.74 -13.62
C ALA A 5 2.55 -8.04 -14.36
N LEU A 6 2.30 -8.44 -15.62
CA LEU A 6 1.22 -7.85 -16.43
C LEU A 6 -0.15 -8.07 -15.81
N SER A 7 -0.44 -9.29 -15.31
CA SER A 7 -1.72 -9.58 -14.65
C SER A 7 -1.93 -8.74 -13.39
N THR A 8 -0.87 -8.53 -12.59
CA THR A 8 -0.94 -7.67 -11.40
C THR A 8 -1.19 -6.21 -11.77
N VAL A 9 -0.50 -5.70 -12.78
CA VAL A 9 -0.71 -4.32 -13.28
C VAL A 9 -2.16 -4.13 -13.75
N ILE A 10 -2.70 -5.08 -14.53
CA ILE A 10 -4.09 -5.00 -15.00
C ILE A 10 -5.07 -5.00 -13.81
N ALA A 11 -4.87 -5.86 -12.81
CA ALA A 11 -5.73 -5.92 -11.63
C ALA A 11 -5.72 -4.62 -10.83
N VAL A 12 -4.55 -4.01 -10.63
CA VAL A 12 -4.42 -2.72 -9.94
C VAL A 12 -5.09 -1.61 -10.74
N PHE A 13 -4.88 -1.57 -12.07
CA PHE A 13 -5.53 -0.60 -12.95
C PHE A 13 -7.06 -0.71 -12.89
N GLU A 14 -7.59 -1.93 -12.94
CA GLU A 14 -9.03 -2.17 -12.87
C GLU A 14 -9.61 -1.70 -11.52
N SER A 15 -8.90 -1.94 -10.41
CA SER A 15 -9.33 -1.45 -9.09
C SER A 15 -9.40 0.09 -9.02
N ILE A 16 -8.41 0.77 -9.61
CA ILE A 16 -8.40 2.24 -9.68
C ILE A 16 -9.53 2.75 -10.57
N ILE A 17 -9.76 2.12 -11.73
CA ILE A 17 -10.82 2.48 -12.66
C ILE A 17 -12.19 2.33 -11.99
N SER A 18 -12.43 1.19 -11.32
CA SER A 18 -13.68 0.93 -10.59
C SER A 18 -13.91 1.98 -9.50
N TYR A 19 -12.89 2.31 -8.72
CA TYR A 19 -13.00 3.37 -7.70
C TYR A 19 -13.45 4.72 -8.27
N TYR A 20 -12.88 5.16 -9.40
CA TYR A 20 -13.28 6.42 -10.02
C TYR A 20 -14.69 6.35 -10.62
N MET A 21 -15.08 5.20 -11.17
CA MET A 21 -16.43 5.00 -11.68
C MET A 21 -17.47 5.05 -10.55
N ASP A 22 -17.20 4.36 -9.45
CA ASP A 22 -18.14 4.25 -8.32
C ASP A 22 -18.22 5.54 -7.50
N THR A 23 -17.08 6.22 -7.30
CA THR A 23 -17.02 7.41 -6.43
C THR A 23 -17.38 8.70 -7.18
N LEU A 24 -16.89 8.87 -8.41
CA LEU A 24 -17.06 10.10 -9.20
C LEU A 24 -18.10 9.96 -10.32
N GLY A 25 -18.66 8.78 -10.53
CA GLY A 25 -19.62 8.53 -11.61
C GLY A 25 -19.03 8.70 -13.02
N TRP A 26 -17.71 8.55 -13.18
CA TRP A 26 -17.06 8.73 -14.47
C TRP A 26 -17.30 7.54 -15.39
N SER A 27 -17.37 7.81 -16.69
CA SER A 27 -17.40 6.73 -17.67
C SER A 27 -16.04 6.01 -17.74
N ARG A 28 -16.05 4.70 -17.97
CA ARG A 28 -14.83 3.87 -18.09
C ARG A 28 -13.83 4.47 -19.08
N LYS A 29 -14.29 4.94 -20.23
CA LYS A 29 -13.41 5.56 -21.25
C LYS A 29 -12.67 6.79 -20.71
N LYS A 30 -13.39 7.68 -20.02
CA LYS A 30 -12.80 8.88 -19.41
C LYS A 30 -11.77 8.51 -18.34
N THR A 31 -12.11 7.56 -17.48
CA THR A 31 -11.22 7.11 -16.40
C THR A 31 -9.93 6.51 -16.94
N VAL A 32 -10.01 5.62 -17.93
CA VAL A 32 -8.83 5.02 -18.59
C VAL A 32 -7.97 6.10 -19.24
N LEU A 33 -8.58 7.03 -19.98
CA LEU A 33 -7.87 8.10 -20.70
C LEU A 33 -7.09 9.02 -19.75
N ILE A 34 -7.58 9.27 -18.55
CA ILE A 34 -6.91 10.08 -17.53
C ILE A 34 -5.87 9.27 -16.78
N ASN A 35 -6.13 7.99 -16.48
CA ASN A 35 -5.19 7.17 -15.74
C ASN A 35 -3.94 6.78 -16.52
N ILE A 36 -4.01 6.58 -17.83
CA ILE A 36 -2.84 6.26 -18.65
C ILE A 36 -1.74 7.33 -18.52
N PRO A 37 -2.00 8.62 -18.83
CA PRO A 37 -0.96 9.64 -18.68
C PRO A 37 -0.55 9.85 -17.22
N LEU A 38 -1.48 9.76 -16.26
CA LEU A 38 -1.17 9.88 -14.85
C LEU A 38 -0.15 8.81 -14.40
N MET A 39 -0.42 7.55 -14.72
CA MET A 39 0.50 6.44 -14.40
C MET A 39 1.83 6.55 -15.14
N THR A 40 1.82 7.00 -16.39
CA THR A 40 3.04 7.24 -17.14
C THR A 40 3.92 8.30 -16.47
N VAL A 41 3.33 9.40 -16.03
CA VAL A 41 4.05 10.46 -15.30
C VAL A 41 4.58 9.96 -13.96
N LEU A 42 3.78 9.22 -13.21
CA LEU A 42 4.19 8.68 -11.90
C LEU A 42 5.28 7.60 -11.99
N SER A 43 5.31 6.81 -13.06
CA SER A 43 6.35 5.79 -13.26
C SER A 43 7.64 6.34 -13.90
N THR A 44 7.59 7.55 -14.47
CA THR A 44 8.75 8.18 -15.11
C THR A 44 9.96 8.35 -14.17
N PRO A 45 9.82 8.81 -12.92
CA PRO A 45 10.94 8.95 -11.98
C PRO A 45 11.66 7.62 -11.72
N ALA A 46 10.92 6.52 -11.55
CA ALA A 46 11.52 5.20 -11.36
C ALA A 46 12.38 4.78 -12.55
N VAL A 47 11.89 4.98 -13.77
CA VAL A 47 12.63 4.65 -15.00
C VAL A 47 13.85 5.56 -15.19
N LEU A 48 13.71 6.86 -14.98
CA LEU A 48 14.80 7.84 -15.09
C LEU A 48 15.87 7.65 -14.01
N GLY A 49 15.49 7.15 -12.84
CA GLY A 49 16.39 6.84 -11.73
C GLY A 49 17.46 5.81 -12.08
N TYR A 50 17.19 4.91 -13.02
CA TYR A 50 18.17 3.94 -13.49
C TYR A 50 19.11 4.50 -14.60
N ASN A 51 18.76 5.62 -15.20
CA ASN A 51 19.47 6.15 -16.38
C ASN A 51 20.01 7.56 -16.12
N ILE A 52 19.20 8.57 -16.40
CA ILE A 52 19.61 9.99 -16.38
C ILE A 52 19.84 10.48 -14.95
N TRP A 53 19.04 10.02 -13.98
CA TRP A 53 19.10 10.43 -12.57
C TRP A 53 19.88 9.45 -11.69
N LYS A 54 20.74 8.62 -12.26
CA LYS A 54 21.57 7.66 -11.54
C LYS A 54 22.50 8.34 -10.49
N TRP A 55 22.82 9.61 -10.67
CA TRP A 55 23.59 10.40 -9.73
C TRP A 55 22.79 10.80 -8.48
N PHE A 56 21.47 10.80 -8.56
CA PHE A 56 20.58 11.12 -7.45
C PHE A 56 20.32 9.86 -6.62
N GLN A 57 20.96 9.81 -5.45
CA GLN A 57 20.92 8.69 -4.53
C GLN A 57 20.24 9.11 -3.23
N PRO A 58 18.89 9.13 -3.17
CA PRO A 58 18.14 9.75 -2.06
C PRO A 58 18.30 9.01 -0.74
N MET A 59 18.66 7.71 -0.79
CA MET A 59 18.78 6.87 0.40
C MET A 59 20.24 6.45 0.69
N GLY A 60 21.24 7.16 0.11
CA GLY A 60 22.67 6.89 0.30
C GLY A 60 23.32 6.21 -0.90
N ALA A 61 24.63 5.96 -0.80
CA ALA A 61 25.45 5.43 -1.88
C ALA A 61 24.89 4.11 -2.43
N GLY A 62 24.65 4.08 -3.76
CA GLY A 62 24.12 2.92 -4.46
C GLY A 62 22.60 2.78 -4.49
N SER A 63 21.86 3.68 -3.82
CA SER A 63 20.39 3.69 -3.88
C SER A 63 19.85 4.32 -5.16
N SER A 64 18.67 3.89 -5.58
CA SER A 64 17.94 4.43 -6.72
C SER A 64 16.66 5.16 -6.25
N ILE A 65 16.01 5.87 -7.17
CA ILE A 65 14.69 6.46 -6.92
C ILE A 65 13.66 5.38 -6.64
N MET A 66 13.78 4.22 -7.28
CA MET A 66 12.88 3.08 -7.04
C MET A 66 12.98 2.56 -5.61
N ASP A 67 14.17 2.55 -5.01
CA ASP A 67 14.36 2.16 -3.60
C ASP A 67 13.64 3.14 -2.66
N LEU A 68 13.65 4.44 -3.00
CA LEU A 68 12.89 5.46 -2.26
C LEU A 68 11.37 5.24 -2.41
N GLU A 69 10.89 4.97 -3.63
CA GLU A 69 9.48 4.68 -3.88
C GLU A 69 9.03 3.42 -3.14
N ASP A 70 9.83 2.35 -3.19
CA ASP A 70 9.55 1.12 -2.45
C ASP A 70 9.54 1.35 -0.94
N PHE A 71 10.49 2.13 -0.42
CA PHE A 71 10.49 2.51 1.00
C PHE A 71 9.22 3.28 1.39
N LEU A 72 8.81 4.26 0.60
CA LEU A 72 7.61 5.03 0.88
C LEU A 72 6.34 4.17 0.83
N VAL A 73 6.23 3.30 -0.15
CA VAL A 73 5.04 2.46 -0.32
C VAL A 73 5.04 1.29 0.65
N SER A 74 6.08 0.46 0.61
CA SER A 74 6.09 -0.83 1.33
C SER A 74 6.31 -0.67 2.83
N TYR A 75 7.13 0.29 3.26
CA TYR A 75 7.43 0.49 4.69
C TYR A 75 6.58 1.58 5.36
N ASN A 76 5.91 2.46 4.61
CA ASN A 76 5.10 3.52 5.20
C ASN A 76 3.62 3.39 4.81
N ILE A 77 3.27 3.53 3.54
CA ILE A 77 1.87 3.64 3.10
C ILE A 77 1.10 2.35 3.39
N LEU A 78 1.67 1.19 3.07
CA LEU A 78 1.01 -0.11 3.28
C LEU A 78 0.73 -0.41 4.75
N PRO A 79 1.70 -0.35 5.68
CA PRO A 79 1.43 -0.63 7.08
C PRO A 79 0.50 0.41 7.72
N LEU A 80 0.70 1.70 7.42
CA LEU A 80 -0.16 2.76 7.96
C LEU A 80 -1.58 2.68 7.40
N GLY A 81 -1.72 2.43 6.10
CA GLY A 81 -3.02 2.22 5.47
C GLY A 81 -3.77 1.02 6.07
N GLY A 82 -3.08 -0.10 6.25
CA GLY A 82 -3.62 -1.28 6.93
C GLY A 82 -4.04 -0.99 8.37
N LEU A 83 -3.22 -0.24 9.11
CA LEU A 83 -3.54 0.17 10.49
C LEU A 83 -4.79 1.06 10.53
N VAL A 84 -4.86 2.08 9.68
CA VAL A 84 -6.01 2.98 9.58
C VAL A 84 -7.27 2.19 9.23
N PHE A 85 -7.18 1.27 8.26
CA PHE A 85 -8.32 0.44 7.85
C PHE A 85 -8.83 -0.44 8.99
N VAL A 86 -7.94 -1.13 9.71
CA VAL A 86 -8.31 -1.97 10.84
C VAL A 86 -8.94 -1.14 11.97
N LEU A 87 -8.36 0.01 12.28
CA LEU A 87 -8.92 0.92 13.28
C LEU A 87 -10.29 1.47 12.86
N PHE A 88 -10.47 1.79 11.58
CA PHE A 88 -11.76 2.25 11.06
C PHE A 88 -12.85 1.19 11.18
N CYS A 89 -12.53 -0.07 10.87
CA CYS A 89 -13.49 -1.18 10.97
C CYS A 89 -13.82 -1.57 12.43
N THR A 90 -12.89 -1.35 13.37
CA THR A 90 -13.05 -1.85 14.75
C THR A 90 -13.48 -0.79 15.75
N ARG A 91 -13.19 0.50 15.50
CA ARG A 91 -13.51 1.60 16.43
C ARG A 91 -14.90 2.16 16.20
N LYS A 92 -15.52 2.63 17.31
CA LYS A 92 -16.86 3.25 17.30
C LYS A 92 -16.94 4.55 16.50
N ASN A 93 -15.82 5.26 16.36
CA ASN A 93 -15.74 6.52 15.61
C ASN A 93 -15.53 6.31 14.10
N GLY A 94 -15.39 5.08 13.66
CA GLY A 94 -15.33 4.69 12.26
C GLY A 94 -16.58 3.93 11.82
N TRP A 95 -16.41 2.91 10.98
CA TRP A 95 -17.52 2.05 10.56
C TRP A 95 -18.11 1.27 11.76
N GLY A 96 -17.25 0.82 12.65
CA GLY A 96 -17.62 0.13 13.87
C GLY A 96 -17.76 -1.38 13.68
N TRP A 97 -17.49 -2.11 14.78
CA TRP A 97 -17.46 -3.57 14.77
C TRP A 97 -18.78 -4.21 14.36
N HIS A 98 -19.92 -3.63 14.78
CA HIS A 98 -21.24 -4.20 14.48
C HIS A 98 -21.56 -4.10 12.99
N ALA A 99 -21.41 -2.90 12.41
CA ALA A 99 -21.66 -2.69 10.98
C ALA A 99 -20.71 -3.54 10.12
N PHE A 100 -19.45 -3.67 10.51
CA PHE A 100 -18.50 -4.56 9.87
C PHE A 100 -18.95 -6.02 9.90
N CYS A 101 -19.39 -6.52 11.06
CA CYS A 101 -19.88 -7.90 11.19
C CYS A 101 -21.18 -8.13 10.42
N ASP A 102 -22.06 -7.15 10.38
CA ASP A 102 -23.33 -7.26 9.64
C ASP A 102 -23.06 -7.37 8.14
N GLU A 103 -22.13 -6.59 7.61
CA GLU A 103 -21.73 -6.64 6.19
C GLU A 103 -21.06 -7.97 5.84
N VAL A 104 -20.07 -8.39 6.64
CA VAL A 104 -19.34 -9.65 6.39
C VAL A 104 -20.26 -10.88 6.48
N ASN A 105 -21.33 -10.80 7.26
CA ASN A 105 -22.28 -11.91 7.46
C ASN A 105 -23.51 -11.86 6.52
N GLN A 106 -23.56 -10.97 5.53
CA GLN A 106 -24.70 -10.88 4.59
C GLN A 106 -24.82 -12.08 3.64
N GLY A 107 -23.74 -12.83 3.41
CA GLY A 107 -23.75 -14.00 2.50
C GLY A 107 -24.19 -15.32 3.13
N GLU A 108 -24.51 -16.30 2.29
CA GLU A 108 -24.79 -17.69 2.68
C GLU A 108 -23.51 -18.47 3.01
N GLY A 109 -22.80 -18.09 4.06
CA GLY A 109 -21.54 -18.72 4.44
C GLY A 109 -21.42 -18.97 5.94
N LYS A 110 -20.22 -19.44 6.36
CA LYS A 110 -19.88 -19.50 7.79
C LYS A 110 -19.81 -18.08 8.33
N LYS A 111 -20.62 -17.80 9.34
CA LYS A 111 -20.65 -16.48 9.99
C LYS A 111 -19.28 -16.16 10.62
N PHE A 112 -18.91 -14.90 10.53
CA PHE A 112 -17.67 -14.38 11.09
C PHE A 112 -17.65 -14.56 12.63
N PRO A 113 -16.65 -15.24 13.19
CA PRO A 113 -16.66 -15.61 14.60
C PRO A 113 -16.39 -14.40 15.49
N LEU A 114 -17.26 -14.16 16.48
CA LEU A 114 -17.21 -12.99 17.36
C LEU A 114 -15.95 -12.91 18.24
N TRP A 115 -15.28 -14.04 18.50
CA TRP A 115 -14.05 -14.06 19.29
C TRP A 115 -12.87 -13.35 18.58
N LEU A 116 -12.92 -13.23 17.25
CA LEU A 116 -11.92 -12.48 16.48
C LEU A 116 -11.95 -10.98 16.76
N ARG A 117 -12.98 -10.46 17.43
CA ARG A 117 -13.05 -9.04 17.80
C ARG A 117 -11.81 -8.59 18.58
N GLY A 118 -11.43 -9.33 19.62
CA GLY A 118 -10.25 -9.01 20.42
C GLY A 118 -8.96 -9.03 19.61
N TYR A 119 -8.82 -10.03 18.74
CA TYR A 119 -7.70 -10.14 17.81
C TYR A 119 -7.63 -8.95 16.85
N MET A 120 -8.72 -8.64 16.16
CA MET A 120 -8.78 -7.54 15.19
C MET A 120 -8.61 -6.16 15.81
N THR A 121 -9.10 -5.98 17.06
CA THR A 121 -9.08 -4.68 17.73
C THR A 121 -7.74 -4.37 18.39
N TYR A 122 -7.03 -5.38 18.89
CA TYR A 122 -5.81 -5.17 19.69
C TYR A 122 -4.58 -5.86 19.09
N VAL A 123 -4.68 -7.15 18.77
CA VAL A 123 -3.52 -7.93 18.35
C VAL A 123 -3.05 -7.54 16.94
N LEU A 124 -3.97 -7.42 16.00
CA LEU A 124 -3.64 -7.07 14.62
C LEU A 124 -3.02 -5.67 14.49
N PRO A 125 -3.58 -4.59 15.10
CA PRO A 125 -2.91 -3.30 15.13
C PRO A 125 -1.53 -3.33 15.75
N LEU A 126 -1.37 -4.08 16.85
CA LEU A 126 -0.06 -4.24 17.50
C LEU A 126 0.97 -4.89 16.56
N ILE A 127 0.58 -5.97 15.89
CA ILE A 127 1.44 -6.66 14.91
C ILE A 127 1.84 -5.69 13.78
N ILE A 128 0.89 -4.92 13.23
CA ILE A 128 1.19 -3.94 12.18
C ILE A 128 2.18 -2.88 12.66
N VAL A 129 2.01 -2.36 13.87
CA VAL A 129 2.94 -1.39 14.46
C VAL A 129 4.34 -2.00 14.65
N VAL A 130 4.43 -3.24 15.13
CA VAL A 130 5.71 -3.94 15.29
C VAL A 130 6.40 -4.14 13.94
N ILE A 131 5.66 -4.53 12.90
CA ILE A 131 6.21 -4.69 11.54
C ILE A 131 6.69 -3.34 11.01
N TYR A 132 5.89 -2.28 11.19
CA TYR A 132 6.25 -0.92 10.79
C TYR A 132 7.55 -0.45 11.46
N LEU A 133 7.67 -0.61 12.77
CA LEU A 133 8.88 -0.23 13.52
C LEU A 133 10.09 -1.06 13.09
N LYS A 134 9.93 -2.37 12.89
CA LYS A 134 11.02 -3.22 12.38
C LYS A 134 11.48 -2.83 10.99
N GLY A 135 10.56 -2.48 10.10
CA GLY A 135 10.87 -1.96 8.77
C GLY A 135 11.74 -0.69 8.84
N TYR A 136 11.37 0.23 9.71
CA TYR A 136 12.14 1.45 9.94
C TYR A 136 13.54 1.19 10.50
N TYR A 137 13.66 0.26 11.46
CA TYR A 137 14.97 -0.15 12.02
C TYR A 137 15.86 -0.77 10.96
N ALA A 138 15.32 -1.64 10.11
CA ALA A 138 16.09 -2.30 9.06
C ALA A 138 16.68 -1.29 8.07
N VAL A 139 15.89 -0.30 7.66
CA VAL A 139 16.34 0.76 6.75
C VAL A 139 17.39 1.66 7.41
N SER A 140 17.17 2.07 8.67
CA SER A 140 18.14 2.89 9.42
C SER A 140 19.49 2.19 9.60
N TYR A 141 19.48 0.86 9.83
CA TYR A 141 20.70 0.08 10.01
C TYR A 141 21.52 -0.08 8.72
N THR A 142 20.85 -0.21 7.58
CA THR A 142 21.52 -0.29 6.28
C THR A 142 22.16 1.04 5.91
N HIS A 143 21.55 2.16 6.26
CA HIS A 143 22.12 3.50 6.06
C HIS A 143 23.35 3.77 6.89
N LEU A 144 23.34 3.40 8.17
CA LEU A 144 24.51 3.58 9.06
C LEU A 144 25.70 2.75 8.62
N ARG A 145 25.47 1.51 8.16
CA ARG A 145 26.53 0.61 7.71
C ARG A 145 27.17 1.01 6.38
N ALA A 146 26.40 1.65 5.49
CA ALA A 146 26.94 2.21 4.25
C ALA A 146 27.91 3.37 4.48
N HIS A 147 27.77 4.12 5.59
CA HIS A 147 28.70 5.18 5.99
C HIS A 147 29.98 4.68 6.67
N GLU A 148 29.99 3.48 7.23
CA GLU A 148 31.18 2.89 7.88
C GLU A 148 32.15 2.19 6.90
N THR A 149 31.71 1.94 5.66
CA THR A 149 32.51 1.25 4.62
C THR A 149 33.12 2.19 3.56
N LEU A 150 33.01 3.50 3.75
CA LEU A 150 33.69 4.55 2.97
C LEU A 150 34.83 5.17 3.77
#